data_a91a2cef8e025bf8ec4c46e0290fd483
#
_entry.id   a91a2cef8e025bf8ec4c46e0290fd483
#
_cell.length_a   1.000
_cell.length_b   1.000
_cell.length_c   1.000
_cell.angle_alpha   90.00
_cell.angle_beta   90.00
_cell.angle_gamma   90.00
#
_symmetry.space_group_name_H-M   'P 1'
#
loop_
_entity.id
_entity.type
_entity.pdbx_description
1 polymer ?
#
loop_
_entity_poly.entity_id
_entity_poly.type
_entity_poly.pdbx_seq_one_letter_code
_entity_poly.pdbx_strand_id
1 'polypeptide(L)'
;MYADVKTEQAVLACMITDEDCSLEYSLLSVEDFTDEIHKKIFVGISNLVKSNKKIDYLTLYNELNKKVQVSYLGRLNDSLPTTLNFKQYVEDLKDLTLKRKLFN
;
A
#
# COMPACT_ATOMS: atom_id res chain seq x y z
N MET A 1 19.71 6.30 2.16
CA MET A 1 18.58 5.61 2.83
C MET A 1 17.96 4.60 1.87
N TYR A 2 17.66 3.42 2.37
CA TYR A 2 17.10 2.35 1.54
C TYR A 2 15.58 2.50 1.45
N ALA A 3 15.11 3.19 0.45
CA ALA A 3 13.69 3.44 0.21
C ALA A 3 13.41 3.57 -1.28
N ASP A 4 12.20 3.20 -1.68
CA ASP A 4 11.73 3.36 -3.06
C ASP A 4 10.23 3.68 -3.03
N VAL A 5 9.92 4.98 -3.11
CA VAL A 5 8.55 5.47 -3.07
C VAL A 5 7.71 4.92 -4.22
N LYS A 6 8.31 4.70 -5.38
CA LYS A 6 7.59 4.13 -6.53
C LYS A 6 7.16 2.69 -6.30
N THR A 7 8.01 1.90 -5.65
CA THR A 7 7.64 0.53 -5.28
C THR A 7 6.55 0.54 -4.22
N GLU A 8 6.60 1.47 -3.25
CA GLU A 8 5.51 1.66 -2.28
C GLU A 8 4.19 1.97 -2.98
N GLN A 9 4.22 2.88 -3.95
CA GLN A 9 3.04 3.22 -4.75
C GLN A 9 2.48 2.01 -5.51
N ALA A 10 3.38 1.22 -6.09
CA ALA A 10 2.97 0.03 -6.85
C ALA A 10 2.27 -1.00 -5.96
N VAL A 11 2.81 -1.25 -4.76
CA VAL A 11 2.20 -2.17 -3.80
C VAL A 11 0.81 -1.68 -3.39
N LEU A 12 0.69 -0.40 -3.03
CA LEU A 12 -0.59 0.16 -2.61
C LEU A 12 -1.60 0.17 -3.75
N ALA A 13 -1.17 0.48 -4.96
CA ALA A 13 -2.04 0.45 -6.14
C ALA A 13 -2.60 -0.95 -6.39
N CYS A 14 -1.76 -1.98 -6.27
CA CYS A 14 -2.21 -3.37 -6.37
C CYS A 14 -3.26 -3.68 -5.31
N MET A 15 -3.03 -3.26 -4.08
CA MET A 15 -3.95 -3.55 -2.97
C MET A 15 -5.29 -2.83 -3.11
N ILE A 16 -5.31 -1.64 -3.70
CA ILE A 16 -6.54 -0.89 -3.94
C ILE A 16 -7.36 -1.51 -5.07
N THR A 17 -6.69 -1.99 -6.12
CA THR A 17 -7.36 -2.41 -7.36
C THR A 17 -7.65 -3.90 -7.44
N ASP A 18 -6.98 -4.72 -6.63
CA ASP A 18 -7.11 -6.19 -6.68
C ASP A 18 -7.37 -6.72 -5.27
N GLU A 19 -8.55 -7.27 -5.06
CA GLU A 19 -8.95 -7.81 -3.76
C GLU A 19 -7.99 -8.91 -3.29
N ASP A 20 -7.51 -9.76 -4.18
CA ASP A 20 -6.57 -10.82 -3.82
C ASP A 20 -5.27 -10.24 -3.26
N CYS A 21 -4.82 -9.10 -3.79
CA CYS A 21 -3.65 -8.41 -3.25
C CYS A 21 -3.93 -7.86 -1.86
N SER A 22 -5.09 -7.22 -1.66
CA SER A 22 -5.43 -6.64 -0.35
C SER A 22 -5.56 -7.70 0.73
N LEU A 23 -6.04 -8.89 0.40
CA LEU A 23 -6.17 -10.00 1.35
C LEU A 23 -4.81 -10.48 1.86
N GLU A 24 -3.73 -10.18 1.15
CA GLU A 24 -2.37 -10.52 1.57
C GLU A 24 -1.68 -9.41 2.39
N TYR A 25 -2.46 -8.51 2.98
CA TYR A 25 -1.91 -7.38 3.76
C TYR A 25 -0.98 -7.82 4.89
N SER A 26 -1.16 -9.01 5.44
CA SER A 26 -0.33 -9.54 6.53
C SER A 26 1.12 -9.84 6.12
N LEU A 27 1.41 -9.87 4.81
CA LEU A 27 2.79 -9.99 4.32
C LEU A 27 3.60 -8.72 4.57
N LEU A 28 2.92 -7.61 4.85
CA LEU A 28 3.53 -6.29 5.01
C LEU A 28 3.27 -5.74 6.40
N SER A 29 4.04 -4.75 6.79
CA SER A 29 3.82 -3.97 7.99
C SER A 29 4.01 -2.49 7.69
N VAL A 30 3.58 -1.63 8.60
CA VAL A 30 3.68 -0.17 8.43
C VAL A 30 5.13 0.26 8.18
N GLU A 31 6.09 -0.40 8.81
CA GLU A 31 7.51 -0.06 8.66
C GLU A 31 8.06 -0.30 7.25
N ASP A 32 7.36 -1.07 6.42
CA ASP A 32 7.78 -1.28 5.03
C ASP A 32 7.57 -0.03 4.17
N PHE A 33 6.79 0.93 4.65
CA PHE A 33 6.53 2.18 3.96
C PHE A 33 7.30 3.30 4.64
N THR A 34 7.99 4.12 3.85
CA THR A 34 8.78 5.24 4.37
C THR A 34 8.04 6.56 4.27
N ASP A 35 7.11 6.68 3.33
CA ASP A 35 6.28 7.88 3.16
C ASP A 35 5.13 7.84 4.16
N GLU A 36 4.92 8.95 4.89
CA GLU A 36 3.89 9.02 5.93
C GLU A 36 2.48 8.84 5.36
N ILE A 37 2.23 9.35 4.17
CA ILE A 37 0.94 9.16 3.49
C ILE A 37 0.72 7.68 3.15
N HIS A 38 1.75 7.00 2.66
CA HIS A 38 1.69 5.58 2.34
C HIS A 38 1.43 4.73 3.59
N LYS A 39 2.03 5.09 4.72
CA LYS A 39 1.75 4.40 5.99
C LYS A 39 0.27 4.50 6.35
N LYS A 40 -0.31 5.69 6.23
CA LYS A 40 -1.74 5.89 6.50
C LYS A 40 -2.61 5.06 5.56
N ILE A 41 -2.28 5.05 4.27
CA ILE A 41 -3.03 4.30 3.27
C ILE A 41 -2.98 2.80 3.61
N PHE A 42 -1.81 2.27 3.93
CA PHE A 42 -1.67 0.86 4.28
C PHE A 42 -2.51 0.50 5.51
N VAL A 43 -2.48 1.32 6.55
CA VAL A 43 -3.32 1.10 7.75
C VAL A 43 -4.80 1.11 7.38
N GLY A 44 -5.22 2.05 6.55
CA GLY A 44 -6.61 2.13 6.08
C GLY A 44 -7.05 0.88 5.32
N ILE A 45 -6.20 0.40 4.40
CA ILE A 45 -6.45 -0.84 3.66
C ILE A 45 -6.59 -2.01 4.63
N SER A 46 -5.65 -2.15 5.56
CA SER A 46 -5.66 -3.24 6.55
C SER A 46 -6.95 -3.22 7.39
N ASN A 47 -7.38 -2.04 7.82
CA ASN A 47 -8.61 -1.89 8.61
C ASN A 47 -9.84 -2.31 7.80
N LEU A 48 -9.91 -1.93 6.53
CA LEU A 48 -11.03 -2.31 5.66
C LEU A 48 -11.08 -3.82 5.46
N VAL A 49 -9.93 -4.47 5.23
CA VAL A 49 -9.87 -5.92 5.09
C VAL A 49 -10.33 -6.61 6.38
N LYS A 50 -9.82 -6.17 7.52
CA LYS A 50 -10.19 -6.74 8.82
C LYS A 50 -11.67 -6.59 9.12
N SER A 51 -12.30 -5.53 8.63
CA SER A 51 -13.72 -5.25 8.79
C SER A 51 -14.58 -5.91 7.71
N ASN A 52 -13.98 -6.71 6.85
CA ASN A 52 -14.64 -7.38 5.73
C ASN A 52 -15.39 -6.40 4.81
N LYS A 53 -14.80 -5.24 4.57
CA LYS A 53 -15.34 -4.22 3.68
C LYS A 53 -14.59 -4.23 2.35
N LYS A 54 -15.30 -3.92 1.28
CA LYS A 54 -14.67 -3.79 -0.05
C LYS A 54 -13.78 -2.55 -0.09
N ILE A 55 -12.68 -2.66 -0.84
CA ILE A 55 -11.72 -1.58 -1.00
C ILE A 55 -11.88 -0.98 -2.38
N ASP A 56 -12.13 0.32 -2.42
CA ASP A 56 -11.92 1.16 -3.58
C ASP A 56 -11.40 2.50 -3.07
N TYR A 57 -11.04 3.40 -3.97
CA TYR A 57 -10.43 4.65 -3.54
C TYR A 57 -11.36 5.54 -2.72
N LEU A 58 -12.70 5.43 -2.92
CA LEU A 58 -13.68 6.20 -2.15
C LEU A 58 -13.88 5.63 -0.76
N THR A 59 -14.02 4.29 -0.62
CA THR A 59 -14.14 3.67 0.70
C THR A 59 -12.89 3.91 1.52
N LEU A 60 -11.73 3.86 0.87
CA LEU A 60 -10.45 4.15 1.51
C LEU A 60 -10.36 5.61 1.96
N TYR A 61 -10.80 6.55 1.10
CA TYR A 61 -10.84 7.97 1.44
C TYR A 61 -11.67 8.20 2.71
N ASN A 62 -12.83 7.56 2.82
CA ASN A 62 -13.69 7.67 3.99
C ASN A 62 -13.08 7.00 5.21
N GLU A 63 -12.46 5.82 5.06
CA GLU A 63 -11.76 5.13 6.15
C GLU A 63 -10.65 6.00 6.73
N LEU A 64 -9.98 6.78 5.89
CA LEU A 64 -8.90 7.68 6.29
C LEU A 64 -9.41 9.04 6.83
N ASN A 65 -10.71 9.15 7.07
CA ASN A 65 -11.35 10.39 7.56
C ASN A 65 -11.03 11.59 6.66
N LYS A 66 -10.92 11.35 5.35
CA LYS A 66 -10.66 12.39 4.34
C LYS A 66 -9.31 13.09 4.53
N LYS A 67 -8.37 12.46 5.26
CA LYS A 67 -7.06 13.06 5.55
C LYS A 67 -6.02 12.86 4.45
N VAL A 68 -6.28 11.97 3.50
CA VAL A 68 -5.44 11.80 2.31
C VAL A 68 -6.28 12.27 1.12
N GLN A 69 -5.67 13.05 0.23
CA GLN A 69 -6.40 13.61 -0.92
C GLN A 69 -6.97 12.51 -1.81
N VAL A 70 -8.25 12.63 -2.13
CA VAL A 70 -8.94 11.65 -2.98
C VAL A 70 -8.29 11.57 -4.37
N SER A 71 -7.75 12.68 -4.88
CA SER A 71 -7.05 12.71 -6.15
C SER A 71 -5.81 11.82 -6.15
N TYR A 72 -5.08 11.78 -5.03
CA TYR A 72 -3.92 10.91 -4.90
C TYR A 72 -4.33 9.44 -4.90
N LEU A 73 -5.38 9.09 -4.16
CA LEU A 73 -5.91 7.73 -4.12
C LEU A 73 -6.40 7.29 -5.50
N GLY A 74 -7.06 8.18 -6.24
CA GLY A 74 -7.49 7.92 -7.60
C GLY A 74 -6.31 7.68 -8.54
N ARG A 75 -5.24 8.47 -8.41
CA ARG A 75 -4.03 8.27 -9.22
C ARG A 75 -3.37 6.93 -8.92
N LEU A 76 -3.33 6.50 -7.66
CA LEU A 76 -2.83 5.16 -7.32
C LEU A 76 -3.69 4.08 -7.98
N ASN A 77 -5.01 4.25 -7.91
CA ASN A 77 -5.94 3.31 -8.53
C ASN A 77 -5.68 3.14 -10.03
N ASP A 78 -5.29 4.21 -10.71
CA ASP A 78 -5.11 4.22 -12.17
C ASP A 78 -3.67 3.99 -12.62
N SER A 79 -2.73 3.84 -11.68
CA SER A 79 -1.30 3.91 -11.99
C SER A 79 -0.69 2.65 -12.57
N LEU A 80 -1.31 1.49 -12.39
CA LEU A 80 -0.75 0.21 -12.83
C LEU A 80 -1.63 -0.46 -13.88
N PRO A 81 -1.02 -0.97 -14.95
CA PRO A 81 -1.75 -1.73 -15.97
C PRO A 81 -2.09 -3.15 -15.50
N THR A 82 -1.36 -3.69 -14.50
CA THR A 82 -1.55 -5.06 -14.03
C THR A 82 -1.08 -5.21 -12.59
N THR A 83 -1.67 -6.17 -11.87
CA THR A 83 -1.29 -6.53 -10.51
C THR A 83 -0.48 -7.83 -10.45
N LEU A 84 -0.08 -8.37 -11.60
CA LEU A 84 0.62 -9.66 -11.66
C LEU A 84 1.96 -9.68 -10.92
N ASN A 85 2.61 -8.52 -10.77
CA ASN A 85 3.92 -8.42 -10.13
C ASN A 85 3.85 -8.06 -8.64
N PHE A 86 2.67 -8.14 -8.03
CA PHE A 86 2.48 -7.74 -6.64
C PHE A 86 3.48 -8.41 -5.70
N LYS A 87 3.66 -9.71 -5.80
CA LYS A 87 4.58 -10.44 -4.91
C LYS A 87 6.02 -9.96 -5.04
N GLN A 88 6.45 -9.65 -6.26
CA GLN A 88 7.79 -9.11 -6.49
C GLN A 88 7.94 -7.74 -5.83
N TYR A 89 6.93 -6.88 -5.93
CA TYR A 89 6.96 -5.57 -5.28
C TYR A 89 7.02 -5.70 -3.76
N VAL A 90 6.30 -6.66 -3.19
CA VAL A 90 6.34 -6.94 -1.75
C VAL A 90 7.74 -7.38 -1.33
N GLU A 91 8.35 -8.30 -2.08
CA GLU A 91 9.71 -8.76 -1.81
C GLU A 91 10.70 -7.60 -1.86
N ASP A 92 10.57 -6.73 -2.84
CA ASP A 92 11.44 -5.55 -2.98
C ASP A 92 11.31 -4.62 -1.77
N LEU A 93 10.08 -4.37 -1.29
CA LEU A 93 9.87 -3.57 -0.09
C LEU A 93 10.47 -4.23 1.15
N LYS A 94 10.27 -5.53 1.31
CA LYS A 94 10.83 -6.27 2.45
C LYS A 94 12.35 -6.22 2.45
N ASP A 95 12.97 -6.33 1.30
CA ASP A 95 14.42 -6.24 1.15
C ASP A 95 14.93 -4.85 1.58
N LEU A 96 14.25 -3.81 1.15
CA LEU A 96 14.60 -2.44 1.55
C LEU A 96 14.44 -2.22 3.06
N THR A 97 13.38 -2.77 3.65
CA THR A 97 13.16 -2.70 5.10
C THR A 97 14.29 -3.38 5.85
N LEU A 98 14.68 -4.57 5.39
CA LEU A 98 15.79 -5.31 5.99
C LEU A 98 17.09 -4.50 5.92
N LYS A 99 17.38 -3.90 4.77
CA LYS A 99 18.57 -3.06 4.59
C LYS A 99 18.55 -1.85 5.54
N ARG A 100 17.42 -1.21 5.72
CA ARG A 100 17.30 -0.11 6.68
C ARG A 100 17.62 -0.56 8.10
N LYS A 101 17.16 -1.74 8.49
CA LYS A 101 17.43 -2.28 9.82
C LYS A 101 18.89 -2.63 10.03
N LEU A 102 19.55 -3.13 8.97
CA LEU A 102 20.93 -3.60 9.08
C LEU A 102 21.97 -2.49 8.93
N PHE A 103 21.67 -1.46 8.14
CA PHE A 103 22.69 -0.50 7.69
C PHE A 103 22.39 0.96 8.08
N ASN A 104 21.34 1.19 8.82
CA ASN A 104 21.02 2.55 9.30
C ASN A 104 21.26 2.68 10.80
#